data_e67c9cf7ef97c12d5a932fedd7c1c0b0
#
_entry.id   e67c9cf7ef97c12d5a932fedd7c1c0b0
#
_cell.length_a   1.000
_cell.length_b   1.000
_cell.length_c   1.000
_cell.angle_alpha   90.00
_cell.angle_beta   90.00
_cell.angle_gamma   90.00
#
_symmetry.space_group_name_H-M   'P 1'
#
loop_
_entity.id
_entity.type
_entity.pdbx_description
1 polymer ?
#
loop_
_entity_poly.entity_id
_entity_poly.type
_entity_poly.pdbx_seq_one_letter_code
_entity_poly.pdbx_strand_id
1 'polypeptide(L)'
;MTDSARSNIPTFDGEEILAGIRRWVEIETPSHDGVAVNKLVDVVQSDLTRIGAHTVRTPGRDGYGDVLEARAPWGDENEPGILILGHLDTVHPIGALATTHVFRREGDIVFGPGIYDMKAGSYLACYALQHFVREGRRTTLPVRILYVPEEEVGSPTSRAAIEAAARKSKYVLVMEPARDGGKCVTARKGWGRFDMTITGRASHAGSRPQDGRSALRELARQLLDLEAISDPAVGVSVVVGMAQGGSAPNVVPALATATIDLRVPPGIDADAVVQRVLQRPAFDPDCRVEVSGGINRPA
;
A
#
# COMPACT_ATOMS: atom_id res chain seq x y z
N MET A 1 -20.56 21.48 16.54
CA MET A 1 -20.30 22.34 15.36
C MET A 1 -21.48 23.28 15.26
N THR A 2 -21.25 24.56 15.38
CA THR A 2 -22.29 25.58 15.33
C THR A 2 -22.85 25.71 13.92
N ASP A 3 -24.13 26.03 13.78
CA ASP A 3 -24.90 26.12 12.53
C ASP A 3 -24.27 27.04 11.45
N SER A 4 -23.42 28.00 11.85
CA SER A 4 -22.70 28.90 10.94
C SER A 4 -21.60 28.22 10.12
N ALA A 5 -21.11 27.04 10.52
CA ALA A 5 -20.09 26.29 9.78
C ALA A 5 -20.70 25.48 8.63
N ARG A 6 -22.01 25.19 8.66
CA ARG A 6 -22.70 24.46 7.60
C ARG A 6 -23.06 25.31 6.37
N SER A 7 -23.15 26.64 6.54
CA SER A 7 -23.60 27.54 5.46
C SER A 7 -22.53 27.83 4.38
N ASN A 8 -21.29 27.33 4.52
CA ASN A 8 -20.17 27.58 3.60
C ASN A 8 -19.63 26.30 2.90
N ILE A 9 -20.36 25.19 2.97
CA ILE A 9 -19.96 23.99 2.20
C ILE A 9 -20.35 24.23 0.73
N PRO A 10 -19.39 24.19 -0.20
CA PRO A 10 -19.72 24.36 -1.62
C PRO A 10 -20.66 23.28 -2.09
N THR A 11 -21.58 23.65 -2.96
CA THR A 11 -22.40 22.67 -3.69
C THR A 11 -21.56 22.12 -4.84
N PHE A 12 -21.41 20.81 -4.90
CA PHE A 12 -20.69 20.13 -5.98
C PHE A 12 -21.70 19.49 -6.93
N ASP A 13 -21.42 19.57 -8.22
CA ASP A 13 -22.19 18.86 -9.24
C ASP A 13 -21.66 17.41 -9.36
N GLY A 14 -22.45 16.47 -8.88
CA GLY A 14 -22.10 15.04 -8.89
C GLY A 14 -21.98 14.47 -10.31
N GLU A 15 -22.75 14.96 -11.28
CA GLU A 15 -22.66 14.50 -12.67
C GLU A 15 -21.40 15.07 -13.36
N GLU A 16 -21.02 16.32 -13.08
CA GLU A 16 -19.73 16.87 -13.55
C GLU A 16 -18.55 16.05 -13.00
N ILE A 17 -18.58 15.72 -11.71
CA ILE A 17 -17.55 14.90 -11.06
C ILE A 17 -17.50 13.53 -11.71
N LEU A 18 -18.65 12.87 -11.87
CA LEU A 18 -18.71 11.53 -12.45
C LEU A 18 -18.22 11.50 -13.91
N ALA A 19 -18.55 12.51 -14.68
CA ALA A 19 -18.06 12.64 -16.06
C ALA A 19 -16.52 12.74 -16.12
N GLY A 20 -15.94 13.48 -15.18
CA GLY A 20 -14.49 13.59 -15.07
C GLY A 20 -13.83 12.31 -14.60
N ILE A 21 -14.38 11.63 -13.60
CA ILE A 21 -13.92 10.31 -13.14
C ILE A 21 -13.95 9.31 -14.30
N ARG A 22 -15.06 9.27 -15.05
CA ARG A 22 -15.23 8.40 -16.21
C ARG A 22 -14.12 8.59 -17.23
N ARG A 23 -13.79 9.82 -17.57
CA ARG A 23 -12.69 10.15 -18.50
C ARG A 23 -11.35 9.57 -18.07
N TRP A 24 -11.05 9.56 -16.75
CA TRP A 24 -9.83 8.97 -16.24
C TRP A 24 -9.88 7.44 -16.20
N VAL A 25 -11.03 6.86 -15.87
CA VAL A 25 -11.25 5.41 -15.83
C VAL A 25 -11.17 4.79 -17.22
N GLU A 26 -11.64 5.48 -18.26
CA GLU A 26 -11.59 5.03 -19.66
C GLU A 26 -10.16 4.97 -20.24
N ILE A 27 -9.16 5.51 -19.53
CA ILE A 27 -7.73 5.32 -19.84
C ILE A 27 -7.21 4.17 -18.98
N GLU A 28 -6.94 3.01 -19.57
CA GLU A 28 -6.41 1.87 -18.84
C GLU A 28 -4.93 2.07 -18.51
N THR A 29 -4.55 1.82 -17.25
CA THR A 29 -3.24 2.17 -16.70
C THR A 29 -2.64 1.05 -15.86
N PRO A 30 -2.36 -0.14 -16.42
CA PRO A 30 -1.70 -1.20 -15.64
C PRO A 30 -0.31 -0.74 -15.19
N SER A 31 0.05 -1.03 -13.93
CA SER A 31 1.29 -0.54 -13.29
C SER A 31 2.56 -0.81 -14.11
N HIS A 32 2.64 -1.98 -14.75
CA HIS A 32 3.80 -2.40 -15.53
C HIS A 32 3.84 -1.86 -16.97
N ASP A 33 2.89 -1.01 -17.37
CA ASP A 33 2.86 -0.35 -18.67
C ASP A 33 2.98 1.17 -18.49
N GLY A 34 4.21 1.65 -18.36
CA GLY A 34 4.48 3.08 -18.16
C GLY A 34 3.98 3.96 -19.31
N VAL A 35 3.90 3.41 -20.54
CA VAL A 35 3.34 4.14 -21.69
C VAL A 35 1.83 4.34 -21.52
N ALA A 36 1.12 3.32 -21.07
CA ALA A 36 -0.31 3.41 -20.79
C ALA A 36 -0.60 4.37 -19.62
N VAL A 37 0.16 4.26 -18.52
CA VAL A 37 0.05 5.18 -17.37
C VAL A 37 0.30 6.63 -17.80
N ASN A 38 1.31 6.86 -18.63
CA ASN A 38 1.65 8.22 -19.11
C ASN A 38 0.54 8.89 -19.93
N LYS A 39 -0.35 8.13 -20.59
CA LYS A 39 -1.54 8.71 -21.25
C LYS A 39 -2.46 9.40 -20.23
N LEU A 40 -2.62 8.82 -19.05
CA LEU A 40 -3.40 9.45 -17.99
C LEU A 40 -2.62 10.61 -17.36
N VAL A 41 -1.31 10.48 -17.16
CA VAL A 41 -0.44 11.56 -16.68
C VAL A 41 -0.57 12.81 -17.60
N ASP A 42 -0.59 12.63 -18.93
CA ASP A 42 -0.77 13.72 -19.90
C ASP A 42 -2.09 14.47 -19.70
N VAL A 43 -3.18 13.71 -19.50
CA VAL A 43 -4.51 14.27 -19.25
C VAL A 43 -4.54 15.04 -17.93
N VAL A 44 -4.02 14.45 -16.86
CA VAL A 44 -3.97 15.07 -15.53
C VAL A 44 -3.13 16.33 -15.53
N GLN A 45 -1.96 16.29 -16.17
CA GLN A 45 -1.07 17.44 -16.28
C GLN A 45 -1.75 18.59 -17.06
N SER A 46 -2.43 18.27 -18.16
CA SER A 46 -3.17 19.26 -18.96
C SER A 46 -4.28 19.91 -18.14
N ASP A 47 -5.05 19.13 -17.39
CA ASP A 47 -6.14 19.63 -16.55
C ASP A 47 -5.64 20.57 -15.46
N LEU A 48 -4.56 20.21 -14.78
CA LEU A 48 -3.96 21.00 -13.71
C LEU A 48 -3.29 22.28 -14.25
N THR A 49 -2.58 22.18 -15.38
CA THR A 49 -1.97 23.35 -16.03
C THR A 49 -3.03 24.37 -16.48
N ARG A 50 -4.19 23.90 -16.97
CA ARG A 50 -5.30 24.77 -17.44
C ARG A 50 -5.86 25.65 -16.33
N ILE A 51 -5.80 25.21 -15.08
CA ILE A 51 -6.23 26.00 -13.91
C ILE A 51 -5.10 26.84 -13.30
N GLY A 52 -3.95 26.93 -13.95
CA GLY A 52 -2.81 27.71 -13.50
C GLY A 52 -1.95 27.03 -12.43
N ALA A 53 -2.12 25.74 -12.19
CA ALA A 53 -1.22 25.00 -11.31
C ALA A 53 0.16 24.86 -11.99
N HIS A 54 1.22 25.01 -11.21
CA HIS A 54 2.58 24.74 -11.66
C HIS A 54 2.83 23.23 -11.61
N THR A 55 3.13 22.63 -12.75
CA THR A 55 3.37 21.18 -12.84
C THR A 55 4.82 20.83 -13.09
N VAL A 56 5.31 19.79 -12.41
CA VAL A 56 6.64 19.20 -12.63
C VAL A 56 6.44 17.72 -12.90
N ARG A 57 6.99 17.24 -14.02
CA ARG A 57 6.95 15.84 -14.42
C ARG A 57 8.34 15.25 -14.33
N THR A 58 8.48 14.17 -13.57
CA THR A 58 9.73 13.41 -13.45
C THR A 58 9.59 12.13 -14.26
N PRO A 59 10.47 11.88 -15.25
CA PRO A 59 10.42 10.69 -16.08
C PRO A 59 10.48 9.41 -15.25
N GLY A 60 9.66 8.43 -15.63
CA GLY A 60 9.62 7.10 -15.03
C GLY A 60 10.90 6.32 -15.28
N ARG A 61 11.12 5.28 -14.48
CA ARG A 61 12.25 4.36 -14.57
C ARG A 61 11.75 2.92 -14.56
N ASP A 62 12.58 2.01 -15.02
CA ASP A 62 12.33 0.55 -14.94
C ASP A 62 11.02 0.10 -15.61
N GLY A 63 10.58 0.85 -16.65
CA GLY A 63 9.34 0.56 -17.38
C GLY A 63 8.07 1.16 -16.79
N TYR A 64 8.15 1.82 -15.64
CA TYR A 64 7.02 2.51 -15.01
C TYR A 64 6.76 3.89 -15.63
N GLY A 65 5.57 4.44 -15.38
CA GLY A 65 5.17 5.77 -15.81
C GLY A 65 5.87 6.90 -15.05
N ASP A 66 5.54 8.12 -15.42
CA ASP A 66 6.13 9.33 -14.86
C ASP A 66 5.45 9.75 -13.56
N VAL A 67 6.21 10.33 -12.65
CA VAL A 67 5.69 11.01 -11.47
C VAL A 67 5.26 12.42 -11.84
N LEU A 68 4.07 12.84 -11.43
CA LEU A 68 3.53 14.18 -11.65
C LEU A 68 3.33 14.90 -10.32
N GLU A 69 4.06 15.99 -10.12
CA GLU A 69 3.80 16.95 -9.04
C GLU A 69 3.06 18.17 -9.61
N ALA A 70 2.05 18.63 -8.87
CA ALA A 70 1.37 19.89 -9.17
C ALA A 70 1.27 20.77 -7.92
N ARG A 71 1.46 22.07 -8.07
CA ARG A 71 1.33 23.06 -7.00
C ARG A 71 0.21 24.02 -7.33
N ALA A 72 -0.62 24.31 -6.35
CA ALA A 72 -1.66 25.32 -6.49
C ALA A 72 -1.05 26.69 -6.88
N PRO A 73 -1.81 27.54 -7.63
CA PRO A 73 -1.32 28.86 -8.03
C PRO A 73 -1.35 29.89 -6.87
N TRP A 74 -1.14 29.41 -5.65
CA TRP A 74 -1.05 30.23 -4.42
C TRP A 74 -0.20 29.56 -3.35
N GLY A 75 0.24 30.36 -2.38
CA GLY A 75 1.07 29.94 -1.25
C GLY A 75 2.57 29.99 -1.58
N ASP A 76 3.38 30.03 -0.53
CA ASP A 76 4.84 29.95 -0.66
C ASP A 76 5.27 28.51 -0.73
N GLU A 77 6.03 28.14 -1.75
CA GLU A 77 6.51 26.76 -1.95
C GLU A 77 7.50 26.29 -0.88
N ASN A 78 8.09 27.21 -0.12
CA ASN A 78 9.02 26.92 0.95
C ASN A 78 8.30 26.65 2.30
N GLU A 79 7.02 27.01 2.40
CA GLU A 79 6.23 26.78 3.60
C GLU A 79 5.67 25.36 3.64
N PRO A 80 5.69 24.69 4.81
CA PRO A 80 5.04 23.40 4.98
C PRO A 80 3.53 23.47 4.73
N GLY A 81 3.07 22.80 3.70
CA GLY A 81 1.70 22.87 3.22
C GLY A 81 0.90 21.57 3.38
N ILE A 82 -0.08 21.44 2.52
CA ILE A 82 -0.91 20.24 2.37
C ILE A 82 -0.37 19.46 1.17
N LEU A 83 0.06 18.23 1.39
CA LEU A 83 0.33 17.26 0.33
C LEU A 83 -0.91 16.40 0.12
N ILE A 84 -1.39 16.35 -1.11
CA ILE A 84 -2.38 15.37 -1.54
C ILE A 84 -1.66 14.32 -2.36
N LEU A 85 -1.77 13.05 -1.94
CA LEU A 85 -1.08 11.93 -2.57
C LEU A 85 -2.09 10.99 -3.21
N GLY A 86 -1.86 10.59 -4.44
CA GLY A 86 -2.64 9.58 -5.14
C GLY A 86 -1.79 8.83 -6.16
N HIS A 87 -2.31 7.70 -6.65
CA HIS A 87 -1.71 6.99 -7.75
C HIS A 87 -2.61 6.97 -8.99
N LEU A 88 -2.00 6.71 -10.15
CA LEU A 88 -2.68 6.71 -11.45
C LEU A 88 -2.67 5.33 -12.10
N ASP A 89 -1.88 4.40 -11.59
CA ASP A 89 -1.84 3.00 -12.02
C ASP A 89 -2.99 2.17 -11.44
N THR A 90 -3.17 0.98 -11.97
CA THR A 90 -4.14 -0.01 -11.50
C THR A 90 -3.62 -1.43 -11.70
N VAL A 91 -4.17 -2.39 -10.94
CA VAL A 91 -3.90 -3.83 -11.11
C VAL A 91 -4.54 -4.43 -12.37
N HIS A 92 -5.42 -3.69 -13.07
CA HIS A 92 -6.19 -4.21 -14.19
C HIS A 92 -5.38 -4.20 -15.50
N PRO A 93 -5.40 -5.29 -16.29
CA PRO A 93 -4.71 -5.34 -17.57
C PRO A 93 -5.43 -4.50 -18.65
N ILE A 94 -4.71 -4.17 -19.71
CA ILE A 94 -5.30 -3.59 -20.93
C ILE A 94 -6.42 -4.51 -21.46
N GLY A 95 -7.56 -3.91 -21.84
CA GLY A 95 -8.74 -4.61 -22.29
C GLY A 95 -9.75 -4.95 -21.19
N ALA A 96 -9.43 -4.69 -19.93
CA ALA A 96 -10.34 -4.90 -18.81
C ALA A 96 -11.61 -4.06 -18.94
N LEU A 97 -11.49 -2.84 -19.44
CA LEU A 97 -12.61 -1.91 -19.68
C LEU A 97 -13.64 -2.46 -20.69
N ALA A 98 -13.18 -3.23 -21.67
CA ALA A 98 -14.03 -3.83 -22.71
C ALA A 98 -14.58 -5.21 -22.31
N THR A 99 -14.07 -5.83 -21.25
CA THR A 99 -14.37 -7.25 -20.94
C THR A 99 -14.88 -7.46 -19.52
N THR A 100 -14.00 -7.35 -18.54
CA THR A 100 -14.29 -7.75 -17.15
C THR A 100 -14.76 -6.61 -16.25
N HIS A 101 -14.38 -5.37 -16.57
CA HIS A 101 -14.62 -4.18 -15.73
C HIS A 101 -15.24 -3.03 -16.53
N VAL A 102 -16.27 -3.34 -17.34
CA VAL A 102 -16.97 -2.35 -18.16
C VAL A 102 -17.47 -1.20 -17.29
N PHE A 103 -17.21 0.05 -17.75
CA PHE A 103 -17.74 1.21 -17.07
C PHE A 103 -19.27 1.20 -17.12
N ARG A 104 -19.93 1.16 -15.98
CA ARG A 104 -21.39 1.15 -15.87
C ARG A 104 -21.86 1.79 -14.57
N ARG A 105 -23.06 2.31 -14.58
CA ARG A 105 -23.75 2.85 -13.41
C ARG A 105 -24.99 2.03 -13.10
N GLU A 106 -25.16 1.65 -11.84
CA GLU A 106 -26.33 0.93 -11.31
C GLU A 106 -26.85 1.71 -10.09
N GLY A 107 -27.86 2.56 -10.31
CA GLY A 107 -28.34 3.50 -9.29
C GLY A 107 -27.25 4.49 -8.87
N ASP A 108 -26.87 4.45 -7.59
CA ASP A 108 -25.82 5.31 -7.02
C ASP A 108 -24.43 4.67 -7.03
N ILE A 109 -24.30 3.47 -7.56
CA ILE A 109 -23.04 2.74 -7.63
C ILE A 109 -22.51 2.80 -9.06
N VAL A 110 -21.20 3.07 -9.18
CA VAL A 110 -20.49 3.12 -10.45
C VAL A 110 -19.35 2.12 -10.43
N PHE A 111 -19.20 1.38 -11.53
CA PHE A 111 -18.19 0.35 -11.73
C PHE A 111 -17.24 0.76 -12.87
N GLY A 112 -15.98 0.34 -12.76
CA GLY A 112 -14.95 0.56 -13.76
C GLY A 112 -13.57 0.16 -13.26
N PRO A 113 -12.58 -0.10 -14.15
CA PRO A 113 -11.25 -0.51 -13.74
C PRO A 113 -10.53 0.62 -12.98
N GLY A 114 -10.08 0.33 -11.75
CA GLY A 114 -9.40 1.28 -10.89
C GLY A 114 -10.25 2.48 -10.44
N ILE A 115 -11.59 2.44 -10.60
CA ILE A 115 -12.44 3.56 -10.16
C ILE A 115 -12.40 3.73 -8.64
N TYR A 116 -12.43 2.61 -7.90
CA TYR A 116 -12.39 2.61 -6.44
C TYR A 116 -10.95 2.79 -5.94
N ASP A 117 -10.00 2.09 -6.52
CA ASP A 117 -8.58 2.11 -6.20
C ASP A 117 -7.78 2.54 -7.44
N MET A 118 -7.32 3.84 -7.53
CA MET A 118 -7.93 4.91 -6.72
C MET A 118 -8.26 6.13 -7.60
N LYS A 119 -8.59 5.91 -8.91
CA LYS A 119 -8.81 7.00 -9.89
C LYS A 119 -9.88 7.99 -9.47
N ALA A 120 -10.97 7.52 -8.79
CA ALA A 120 -11.99 8.45 -8.30
C ALA A 120 -11.42 9.38 -7.22
N GLY A 121 -10.68 8.84 -6.24
CA GLY A 121 -10.03 9.65 -5.20
C GLY A 121 -9.02 10.63 -5.80
N SER A 122 -8.17 10.15 -6.69
CA SER A 122 -7.19 10.98 -7.41
C SER A 122 -7.86 12.10 -8.23
N TYR A 123 -8.96 11.80 -8.93
CA TYR A 123 -9.72 12.81 -9.66
C TYR A 123 -10.35 13.84 -8.71
N LEU A 124 -10.92 13.39 -7.57
CA LEU A 124 -11.53 14.29 -6.59
C LEU A 124 -10.52 15.32 -6.05
N ALA A 125 -9.26 14.96 -5.88
CA ALA A 125 -8.21 15.90 -5.52
C ALA A 125 -8.01 16.98 -6.59
N CYS A 126 -7.94 16.56 -7.86
CA CYS A 126 -7.83 17.47 -9.00
C CYS A 126 -9.06 18.40 -9.10
N TYR A 127 -10.26 17.83 -8.99
CA TYR A 127 -11.53 18.58 -9.03
C TYR A 127 -11.64 19.59 -7.89
N ALA A 128 -11.25 19.21 -6.68
CA ALA A 128 -11.25 20.12 -5.53
C ALA A 128 -10.34 21.34 -5.79
N LEU A 129 -9.13 21.12 -6.32
CA LEU A 129 -8.23 22.21 -6.67
C LEU A 129 -8.83 23.11 -7.77
N GLN A 130 -9.44 22.50 -8.81
CA GLN A 130 -10.14 23.24 -9.88
C GLN A 130 -11.28 24.08 -9.30
N HIS A 131 -12.05 23.52 -8.37
CA HIS A 131 -13.16 24.24 -7.74
C HIS A 131 -12.67 25.44 -6.94
N PHE A 132 -11.60 25.30 -6.15
CA PHE A 132 -10.99 26.43 -5.43
C PHE A 132 -10.57 27.57 -6.40
N VAL A 133 -9.96 27.22 -7.52
CA VAL A 133 -9.55 28.20 -8.53
C VAL A 133 -10.76 28.87 -9.18
N ARG A 134 -11.78 28.12 -9.58
CA ARG A 134 -13.02 28.65 -10.19
C ARG A 134 -13.75 29.63 -9.26
N GLU A 135 -13.79 29.34 -7.97
CA GLU A 135 -14.42 30.19 -6.96
C GLU A 135 -13.53 31.35 -6.48
N GLY A 136 -12.33 31.50 -7.01
CA GLY A 136 -11.37 32.50 -6.56
C GLY A 136 -10.93 32.32 -5.10
N ARG A 137 -11.12 31.14 -4.55
CA ARG A 137 -10.78 30.78 -3.15
C ARG A 137 -9.36 30.28 -3.06
N ARG A 138 -8.78 30.42 -1.88
CA ARG A 138 -7.44 29.92 -1.56
C ARG A 138 -7.42 29.31 -0.18
N THR A 139 -6.58 28.31 0.02
CA THR A 139 -6.26 27.81 1.36
C THR A 139 -5.20 28.72 1.99
N THR A 140 -5.14 28.73 3.32
CA THR A 140 -4.09 29.45 4.07
C THR A 140 -2.72 28.78 3.91
N LEU A 141 -2.70 27.47 3.68
CA LEU A 141 -1.49 26.71 3.45
C LEU A 141 -1.31 26.47 1.93
N PRO A 142 -0.07 26.38 1.43
CA PRO A 142 0.17 25.93 0.07
C PRO A 142 -0.34 24.50 -0.12
N VAL A 143 -0.82 24.21 -1.33
CA VAL A 143 -1.32 22.87 -1.69
C VAL A 143 -0.44 22.27 -2.78
N ARG A 144 -0.03 21.03 -2.56
CA ARG A 144 0.73 20.23 -3.50
C ARG A 144 0.00 18.93 -3.73
N ILE A 145 -0.09 18.49 -4.98
CA ILE A 145 -0.61 17.18 -5.36
C ILE A 145 0.56 16.39 -5.93
N LEU A 146 0.74 15.15 -5.50
CA LEU A 146 1.72 14.22 -6.04
C LEU A 146 1.00 12.97 -6.53
N TYR A 147 1.07 12.71 -7.83
CA TYR A 147 0.59 11.48 -8.44
C TYR A 147 1.75 10.57 -8.81
N VAL A 148 1.66 9.31 -8.39
CA VAL A 148 2.67 8.29 -8.65
C VAL A 148 2.13 7.20 -9.59
N PRO A 149 3.00 6.56 -10.38
CA PRO A 149 2.60 5.66 -11.46
C PRO A 149 2.62 4.17 -11.10
N GLU A 150 3.01 3.76 -9.87
CA GLU A 150 3.30 2.36 -9.56
C GLU A 150 3.05 2.00 -8.07
N GLU A 151 1.99 2.56 -7.47
CA GLU A 151 1.61 2.27 -6.06
C GLU A 151 1.25 0.79 -5.87
N GLU A 152 0.51 0.22 -6.79
CA GLU A 152 -0.01 -1.16 -6.75
C GLU A 152 1.10 -2.24 -6.67
N VAL A 153 2.32 -1.87 -7.02
CA VAL A 153 3.51 -2.73 -6.91
C VAL A 153 4.49 -2.25 -5.83
N GLY A 154 4.07 -1.32 -4.96
CA GLY A 154 4.80 -0.88 -3.77
C GLY A 154 5.71 0.33 -3.98
N SER A 155 5.47 1.14 -4.99
CA SER A 155 6.19 2.41 -5.29
C SER A 155 7.72 2.25 -5.40
N PRO A 156 8.21 1.30 -6.20
CA PRO A 156 9.64 0.98 -6.23
C PRO A 156 10.50 2.14 -6.74
N THR A 157 9.97 3.00 -7.60
CA THR A 157 10.72 4.12 -8.17
C THR A 157 10.33 5.49 -7.61
N SER A 158 9.09 5.65 -7.10
CA SER A 158 8.56 6.92 -6.60
C SER A 158 8.67 7.09 -5.08
N ARG A 159 9.00 6.04 -4.32
CA ARG A 159 9.07 6.08 -2.85
C ARG A 159 9.89 7.25 -2.31
N ALA A 160 11.08 7.49 -2.85
CA ALA A 160 11.93 8.60 -2.40
C ALA A 160 11.27 9.97 -2.61
N ALA A 161 10.53 10.16 -3.72
CA ALA A 161 9.80 11.39 -4.01
C ALA A 161 8.62 11.56 -3.04
N ILE A 162 7.86 10.48 -2.75
CA ILE A 162 6.76 10.48 -1.77
C ILE A 162 7.29 10.90 -0.40
N GLU A 163 8.34 10.26 0.09
CA GLU A 163 8.93 10.54 1.40
C GLU A 163 9.49 11.97 1.48
N ALA A 164 10.14 12.45 0.43
CA ALA A 164 10.68 13.81 0.38
C ALA A 164 9.55 14.86 0.41
N ALA A 165 8.46 14.64 -0.33
CA ALA A 165 7.31 15.51 -0.34
C ALA A 165 6.58 15.50 1.01
N ALA A 166 6.41 14.32 1.62
CA ALA A 166 5.74 14.18 2.91
C ALA A 166 6.50 14.90 4.04
N ARG A 167 7.84 14.78 4.09
CA ARG A 167 8.67 15.46 5.11
C ARG A 167 8.59 16.99 5.05
N LYS A 168 8.26 17.55 3.89
CA LYS A 168 8.08 19.00 3.68
C LYS A 168 6.64 19.46 3.88
N SER A 169 5.74 18.58 4.31
CA SER A 169 4.32 18.88 4.41
C SER A 169 3.85 18.90 5.85
N LYS A 170 2.91 19.81 6.16
CA LYS A 170 2.24 19.88 7.46
C LYS A 170 1.14 18.82 7.59
N TYR A 171 0.46 18.54 6.49
CA TYR A 171 -0.57 17.50 6.39
C TYR A 171 -0.35 16.68 5.12
N VAL A 172 -0.60 15.39 5.19
CA VAL A 172 -0.60 14.48 4.05
C VAL A 172 -1.99 13.84 3.96
N LEU A 173 -2.65 14.05 2.83
CA LEU A 173 -3.96 13.48 2.51
C LEU A 173 -3.77 12.44 1.42
N VAL A 174 -3.96 11.16 1.73
CA VAL A 174 -3.90 10.08 0.77
C VAL A 174 -5.32 9.79 0.30
N MET A 175 -5.54 9.88 -1.01
CA MET A 175 -6.88 9.84 -1.62
C MET A 175 -7.41 8.43 -1.86
N GLU A 176 -6.92 7.47 -1.10
CA GLU A 176 -7.42 6.10 -1.05
C GLU A 176 -8.88 6.02 -0.59
N PRO A 177 -9.58 4.93 -0.93
CA PRO A 177 -10.97 4.74 -0.55
C PRO A 177 -11.17 4.79 0.97
N ALA A 178 -12.26 5.45 1.38
CA ALA A 178 -12.69 5.44 2.77
C ALA A 178 -13.04 4.01 3.24
N ARG A 179 -12.79 3.72 4.50
CA ARG A 179 -13.17 2.46 5.13
C ARG A 179 -14.61 2.52 5.63
N ASP A 180 -15.11 1.37 6.07
CA ASP A 180 -16.49 1.13 6.53
C ASP A 180 -17.25 2.37 7.06
N GLY A 181 -18.29 2.79 6.35
CA GLY A 181 -19.11 3.94 6.72
C GLY A 181 -18.44 5.30 6.53
N GLY A 182 -17.49 5.42 5.59
CA GLY A 182 -16.84 6.68 5.25
C GLY A 182 -15.74 7.13 6.20
N LYS A 183 -15.16 6.19 6.95
CA LYS A 183 -14.10 6.49 7.92
C LYS A 183 -12.76 6.75 7.26
N CYS A 184 -12.09 7.83 7.68
CA CYS A 184 -10.70 8.08 7.30
C CYS A 184 -9.75 7.15 8.07
N VAL A 185 -8.73 6.65 7.38
CA VAL A 185 -7.63 5.91 8.01
C VAL A 185 -6.62 6.90 8.54
N THR A 186 -6.44 6.94 9.86
CA THR A 186 -5.51 7.87 10.54
C THR A 186 -4.26 7.17 11.05
N ALA A 187 -4.25 5.83 11.06
CA ALA A 187 -3.11 5.02 11.45
C ALA A 187 -3.15 3.66 10.74
N ARG A 188 -1.99 3.11 10.41
CA ARG A 188 -1.84 1.76 9.86
C ARG A 188 -0.80 1.00 10.67
N LYS A 189 -1.00 -0.31 10.80
CA LYS A 189 0.03 -1.19 11.37
C LYS A 189 1.19 -1.31 10.40
N GLY A 190 2.41 -1.30 10.91
CA GLY A 190 3.58 -1.73 10.19
C GLY A 190 3.45 -3.20 9.80
N TRP A 191 4.11 -3.55 8.72
CA TRP A 191 4.12 -4.90 8.18
C TRP A 191 5.56 -5.41 8.03
N GLY A 192 5.78 -6.63 8.53
CA GLY A 192 7.03 -7.37 8.37
C GLY A 192 6.78 -8.77 7.82
N ARG A 193 7.75 -9.27 7.08
CA ARG A 193 7.78 -10.66 6.58
C ARG A 193 9.09 -11.31 6.97
N PHE A 194 9.00 -12.57 7.39
CA PHE A 194 10.16 -13.38 7.72
C PHE A 194 10.01 -14.76 7.10
N ASP A 195 11.14 -15.33 6.72
CA ASP A 195 11.25 -16.70 6.23
C ASP A 195 12.12 -17.48 7.21
N MET A 196 11.60 -18.63 7.67
CA MET A 196 12.26 -19.54 8.61
C MET A 196 12.67 -20.80 7.87
N THR A 197 13.88 -21.26 8.11
CA THR A 197 14.38 -22.55 7.66
C THR A 197 14.89 -23.35 8.87
N ILE A 198 14.43 -24.59 8.95
CA ILE A 198 14.84 -25.53 10.00
C ILE A 198 15.52 -26.72 9.34
N THR A 199 16.75 -26.96 9.76
CA THR A 199 17.55 -28.11 9.35
C THR A 199 17.67 -29.09 10.50
N GLY A 200 17.22 -30.32 10.30
CA GLY A 200 17.39 -31.45 11.21
C GLY A 200 18.27 -32.51 10.59
N ARG A 201 17.95 -33.81 10.84
CA ARG A 201 18.69 -34.96 10.32
C ARG A 201 17.74 -36.06 9.89
N ALA A 202 17.86 -36.49 8.63
CA ALA A 202 17.07 -37.62 8.12
C ALA A 202 17.48 -38.93 8.76
N SER A 203 16.52 -39.82 8.96
CA SER A 203 16.73 -41.23 9.25
C SER A 203 15.50 -42.04 8.84
N HIS A 204 15.65 -43.38 8.81
CA HIS A 204 14.53 -44.25 8.48
C HIS A 204 13.57 -44.33 9.70
N ALA A 205 12.31 -43.92 9.52
CA ALA A 205 11.34 -43.79 10.61
C ALA A 205 11.00 -45.11 11.32
N GLY A 206 11.11 -46.25 10.64
CA GLY A 206 10.84 -47.57 11.22
C GLY A 206 12.04 -48.27 11.85
N SER A 207 13.24 -48.14 11.25
CA SER A 207 14.43 -48.92 11.70
C SER A 207 15.34 -48.13 12.65
N ARG A 208 15.50 -46.82 12.46
CA ARG A 208 16.41 -45.96 13.25
C ARG A 208 15.84 -44.56 13.51
N PRO A 209 14.62 -44.43 14.04
CA PRO A 209 14.01 -43.10 14.28
C PRO A 209 14.84 -42.24 15.26
N GLN A 210 15.53 -42.87 16.21
CA GLN A 210 16.37 -42.19 17.24
C GLN A 210 17.58 -41.46 16.65
N ASP A 211 18.06 -41.87 15.46
CA ASP A 211 19.21 -41.27 14.78
C ASP A 211 18.79 -39.97 14.06
N GLY A 212 17.49 -39.78 13.82
CA GLY A 212 16.94 -38.62 13.17
C GLY A 212 16.72 -37.42 14.12
N ARG A 213 16.61 -36.26 13.51
CA ARG A 213 16.13 -35.03 14.17
C ARG A 213 15.08 -34.39 13.27
N SER A 214 13.84 -34.38 13.77
CA SER A 214 12.70 -33.97 12.97
C SER A 214 12.57 -32.47 12.88
N ALA A 215 12.86 -31.90 11.71
CA ALA A 215 12.65 -30.50 11.40
C ALA A 215 11.17 -30.11 11.50
N LEU A 216 10.23 -31.00 11.20
CA LEU A 216 8.79 -30.75 11.37
C LEU A 216 8.38 -30.70 12.85
N ARG A 217 8.98 -31.50 13.71
CA ARG A 217 8.72 -31.43 15.16
C ARG A 217 9.25 -30.11 15.73
N GLU A 218 10.42 -29.72 15.30
CA GLU A 218 11.01 -28.44 15.67
C GLU A 218 10.14 -27.29 15.18
N LEU A 219 9.72 -27.33 13.90
CA LEU A 219 8.82 -26.30 13.31
C LEU A 219 7.51 -26.19 14.10
N ALA A 220 6.89 -27.28 14.49
CA ALA A 220 5.64 -27.25 15.25
C ALA A 220 5.79 -26.50 16.59
N ARG A 221 6.93 -26.65 17.28
CA ARG A 221 7.24 -25.90 18.51
C ARG A 221 7.51 -24.44 18.23
N GLN A 222 8.28 -24.14 17.19
CA GLN A 222 8.58 -22.77 16.76
C GLN A 222 7.30 -22.02 16.35
N LEU A 223 6.36 -22.67 15.67
CA LEU A 223 5.06 -22.11 15.29
C LEU A 223 4.28 -21.63 16.51
N LEU A 224 4.10 -22.51 17.51
CA LEU A 224 3.35 -22.18 18.73
C LEU A 224 4.01 -21.03 19.50
N ASP A 225 5.33 -21.02 19.57
CA ASP A 225 6.08 -20.01 20.31
C ASP A 225 6.15 -18.66 19.54
N LEU A 226 6.15 -18.69 18.19
CA LEU A 226 6.03 -17.50 17.37
C LEU A 226 4.66 -16.83 17.52
N GLU A 227 3.60 -17.60 17.40
CA GLU A 227 2.23 -17.06 17.50
C GLU A 227 1.91 -16.52 18.90
N ALA A 228 2.56 -17.08 19.95
CA ALA A 228 2.48 -16.55 21.31
C ALA A 228 3.13 -15.16 21.49
N ILE A 229 3.86 -14.65 20.48
CA ILE A 229 4.33 -13.24 20.46
C ILE A 229 3.16 -12.28 20.25
N SER A 230 2.08 -12.75 19.60
CA SER A 230 0.89 -11.92 19.35
C SER A 230 0.29 -11.40 20.66
N ASP A 231 -0.06 -10.12 20.63
CA ASP A 231 -0.75 -9.45 21.74
C ASP A 231 -1.95 -8.67 21.20
N PRO A 232 -3.15 -9.26 21.24
CA PRO A 232 -4.38 -8.62 20.78
C PRO A 232 -4.73 -7.33 21.55
N ALA A 233 -4.30 -7.20 22.81
CA ALA A 233 -4.61 -6.03 23.63
C ALA A 233 -3.92 -4.77 23.11
N VAL A 234 -2.71 -4.91 22.58
CA VAL A 234 -1.97 -3.81 21.94
C VAL A 234 -1.99 -3.92 20.40
N GLY A 235 -2.61 -4.96 19.85
CA GLY A 235 -2.81 -5.14 18.43
C GLY A 235 -1.62 -5.67 17.63
N VAL A 236 -0.58 -6.19 18.29
CA VAL A 236 0.52 -6.92 17.65
C VAL A 236 0.02 -8.28 17.19
N SER A 237 0.33 -8.67 15.95
CA SER A 237 0.04 -10.02 15.47
C SER A 237 1.23 -10.64 14.74
N VAL A 238 1.55 -11.87 15.08
CA VAL A 238 2.52 -12.74 14.42
C VAL A 238 1.78 -13.98 13.96
N VAL A 239 1.77 -14.22 12.67
CA VAL A 239 1.03 -15.34 12.07
C VAL A 239 1.95 -16.11 11.15
N VAL A 240 2.02 -17.44 11.31
CA VAL A 240 2.71 -18.29 10.36
C VAL A 240 1.73 -18.68 9.24
N GLY A 241 1.77 -17.92 8.15
CA GLY A 241 0.84 -18.06 7.04
C GLY A 241 1.14 -19.24 6.11
N MET A 242 2.38 -19.69 6.06
CA MET A 242 2.81 -20.83 5.22
C MET A 242 3.80 -21.70 5.99
N ALA A 243 3.66 -23.02 5.88
CA ALA A 243 4.56 -23.99 6.45
C ALA A 243 4.64 -25.24 5.57
N GLN A 244 5.83 -25.79 5.40
CA GLN A 244 6.03 -27.02 4.64
C GLN A 244 7.26 -27.78 5.16
N GLY A 245 7.31 -29.11 4.92
CA GLY A 245 8.45 -29.92 5.30
C GLY A 245 8.24 -31.41 5.03
N GLY A 246 9.34 -32.17 5.15
CA GLY A 246 9.35 -33.59 4.89
C GLY A 246 9.56 -33.95 3.43
N SER A 247 9.95 -35.20 3.18
CA SER A 247 10.24 -35.73 1.83
C SER A 247 9.52 -37.04 1.53
N ALA A 248 9.30 -37.86 2.55
CA ALA A 248 8.61 -39.16 2.43
C ALA A 248 8.02 -39.60 3.79
N PRO A 249 6.94 -40.38 3.80
CA PRO A 249 6.25 -40.78 5.05
C PRO A 249 7.08 -41.69 5.96
N ASN A 250 8.06 -42.39 5.41
CA ASN A 250 8.95 -43.29 6.13
C ASN A 250 10.33 -42.69 6.48
N VAL A 251 10.49 -41.37 6.33
CA VAL A 251 11.74 -40.65 6.62
C VAL A 251 11.50 -39.59 7.69
N VAL A 252 12.34 -39.54 8.74
CA VAL A 252 12.36 -38.42 9.69
C VAL A 252 12.71 -37.15 8.92
N PRO A 253 11.88 -36.09 8.94
CA PRO A 253 12.08 -34.91 8.12
C PRO A 253 13.34 -34.14 8.49
N ALA A 254 14.25 -33.94 7.53
CA ALA A 254 15.48 -33.17 7.72
C ALA A 254 15.34 -31.68 7.40
N LEU A 255 14.28 -31.29 6.70
CA LEU A 255 14.05 -29.88 6.31
C LEU A 255 12.59 -29.50 6.53
N ALA A 256 12.41 -28.31 7.07
CA ALA A 256 11.12 -27.63 7.13
C ALA A 256 11.31 -26.12 6.96
N THR A 257 10.31 -25.46 6.40
CA THR A 257 10.31 -24.01 6.16
C THR A 257 8.98 -23.40 6.57
N ALA A 258 9.00 -22.12 6.93
CA ALA A 258 7.78 -21.34 7.20
C ALA A 258 7.96 -19.89 6.77
N THR A 259 6.83 -19.24 6.42
CA THR A 259 6.77 -17.80 6.17
C THR A 259 5.86 -17.16 7.22
N ILE A 260 6.35 -16.09 7.84
CA ILE A 260 5.74 -15.41 8.98
C ILE A 260 5.35 -13.99 8.56
N ASP A 261 4.10 -13.60 8.83
CA ASP A 261 3.58 -12.23 8.75
C ASP A 261 3.60 -11.58 10.12
N LEU A 262 4.17 -10.38 10.22
CA LEU A 262 4.18 -9.56 11.42
C LEU A 262 3.40 -8.27 11.17
N ARG A 263 2.51 -7.90 12.11
CA ARG A 263 1.84 -6.61 12.14
C ARG A 263 2.09 -5.90 13.47
N VAL A 264 2.59 -4.66 13.41
CA VAL A 264 2.92 -3.86 14.59
C VAL A 264 2.20 -2.51 14.51
N PRO A 265 1.36 -2.16 15.49
CA PRO A 265 0.70 -0.86 15.54
C PRO A 265 1.67 0.30 15.78
N PRO A 266 1.27 1.55 15.44
CA PRO A 266 2.01 2.74 15.85
C PRO A 266 2.19 2.80 17.37
N GLY A 267 3.35 3.29 17.81
CA GLY A 267 3.67 3.44 19.24
C GLY A 267 4.20 2.19 19.94
N ILE A 268 4.25 1.06 19.24
CA ILE A 268 4.92 -0.16 19.71
C ILE A 268 6.35 -0.20 19.16
N ASP A 269 7.30 -0.61 20.01
CA ASP A 269 8.67 -0.86 19.60
C ASP A 269 8.75 -2.05 18.64
N ALA A 270 8.71 -1.72 17.33
CA ALA A 270 8.77 -2.72 16.28
C ALA A 270 10.07 -3.52 16.28
N ASP A 271 11.20 -2.88 16.61
CA ASP A 271 12.50 -3.54 16.63
C ASP A 271 12.57 -4.61 17.73
N ALA A 272 12.01 -4.32 18.91
CA ALA A 272 11.90 -5.31 19.97
C ALA A 272 11.09 -6.54 19.56
N VAL A 273 9.98 -6.34 18.83
CA VAL A 273 9.17 -7.46 18.30
C VAL A 273 9.91 -8.23 17.22
N VAL A 274 10.57 -7.52 16.30
CA VAL A 274 11.41 -8.11 15.23
C VAL A 274 12.51 -8.99 15.82
N GLN A 275 13.20 -8.51 16.85
CA GLN A 275 14.24 -9.31 17.51
C GLN A 275 13.71 -10.60 18.13
N ARG A 276 12.51 -10.58 18.70
CA ARG A 276 11.84 -11.80 19.20
C ARG A 276 11.53 -12.80 18.09
N VAL A 277 11.24 -12.34 16.86
CA VAL A 277 11.04 -13.20 15.70
C VAL A 277 12.36 -13.74 15.16
N LEU A 278 13.40 -12.91 15.09
CA LEU A 278 14.69 -13.28 14.50
C LEU A 278 15.53 -14.18 15.42
N GLN A 279 15.55 -13.88 16.73
CA GLN A 279 16.40 -14.58 17.70
C GLN A 279 15.69 -15.82 18.25
N ARG A 280 15.63 -16.88 17.43
CA ARG A 280 14.94 -18.14 17.77
C ARG A 280 15.94 -19.24 18.06
N PRO A 281 16.15 -19.64 19.35
CA PRO A 281 16.90 -20.83 19.64
C PRO A 281 16.16 -22.08 19.20
N ALA A 282 16.87 -23.11 18.80
CA ALA A 282 16.26 -24.39 18.57
C ALA A 282 15.82 -25.04 19.91
N PHE A 283 14.64 -25.67 19.92
CA PHE A 283 14.17 -26.48 21.06
C PHE A 283 14.91 -27.83 21.11
N ASP A 284 15.25 -28.39 19.94
CA ASP A 284 16.13 -29.54 19.82
C ASP A 284 17.56 -29.00 19.48
N PRO A 285 18.55 -29.19 20.38
CA PRO A 285 19.90 -28.64 20.19
C PRO A 285 20.63 -29.19 18.95
N ASP A 286 20.19 -30.33 18.42
CA ASP A 286 20.73 -30.93 17.20
C ASP A 286 20.02 -30.44 15.93
N CYS A 287 19.02 -29.56 16.04
CA CYS A 287 18.41 -28.84 14.92
C CYS A 287 19.02 -27.46 14.79
N ARG A 288 19.06 -26.94 13.55
CA ARG A 288 19.44 -25.56 13.24
C ARG A 288 18.20 -24.78 12.81
N VAL A 289 17.94 -23.66 13.45
CA VAL A 289 16.86 -22.72 13.11
C VAL A 289 17.49 -21.45 12.58
N GLU A 290 17.08 -21.03 11.40
CA GLU A 290 17.51 -19.79 10.76
C GLU A 290 16.27 -18.99 10.39
N VAL A 291 16.25 -17.71 10.80
CA VAL A 291 15.18 -16.78 10.45
C VAL A 291 15.79 -15.55 9.80
N SER A 292 15.23 -15.16 8.67
CA SER A 292 15.61 -13.93 7.95
C SER A 292 14.39 -13.12 7.62
N GLY A 293 14.57 -11.81 7.42
CA GLY A 293 13.47 -10.89 7.10
C GLY A 293 13.50 -9.64 7.97
N GLY A 294 12.40 -8.91 8.01
CA GLY A 294 12.28 -7.66 8.76
C GLY A 294 11.01 -6.89 8.43
N ILE A 295 10.97 -5.64 8.89
CA ILE A 295 9.90 -4.71 8.56
C ILE A 295 10.03 -4.27 7.10
N ASN A 296 8.97 -4.49 6.33
CA ASN A 296 8.84 -4.01 4.95
C ASN A 296 8.30 -2.56 4.93
N ARG A 297 7.27 -2.30 5.73
CA ARG A 297 6.67 -0.97 5.88
C ARG A 297 6.50 -0.66 7.37
N PRO A 298 7.04 0.46 7.88
CA PRO A 298 6.80 0.88 9.26
C PRO A 298 5.34 1.25 9.51
N ALA A 299 4.97 1.30 10.80
CA ALA A 299 3.65 1.76 11.22
C ALA A 299 3.50 3.27 11.08
#